data_5a47fee358b139108e5c304fcf8c69bc
#
_entry.id   5a47fee358b139108e5c304fcf8c69bc
#
_cell.length_a   1.000
_cell.length_b   1.000
_cell.length_c   1.000
_cell.angle_alpha   90.00
_cell.angle_beta   90.00
_cell.angle_gamma   90.00
#
_symmetry.space_group_name_H-M   'P 1'
#
loop_
_entity.id
_entity.type
_entity.pdbx_description
1 polymer ?
#
loop_
_entity_poly.entity_id
_entity_poly.type
_entity_poly.pdbx_seq_one_letter_code
_entity_poly.pdbx_strand_id
1 'polypeptide(L)'
;MSKTPSPRKGVSTSIEKALDPFASALKRVTPARATPAAPGKPGLAVSPLAVPFPAIPPIAGVEIATARAGFYKHDRHDLTVFRFAEGTSCAGVFTRHQVGSAPVDWCRRHLEADSGGQDVRALVVNAGCANAFTGKAGADAARRTASAAAKRFDCRQRDVMLASTGVIGVVLDDRKIAARMADIEAGLTADGWAAAGQAIMTTDTFPKGAFAEAKIEDVTVRIAGIAKGSGMIAPDMATMLAFIVTDADIHPNVLRALLNLHVRTTFNSVTVDGDTSTNDTCLLFATGASGAPRIGRVGDRRLAEFSRALDAVMLDLAHQLVRDGEGATKFVKVTVENARSPGSARKLARSIADSPLVKTAIAGQDANWGRVVMAVGKTDEPVDRDRLSIRFGPHWAARDGAPASDYDEAKMSAYMKKPELEITVDVGSGRAAATVWTCDLTKGYIEINGDYRS
;
A
#
# COMPACT_ATOMS: atom_id res chain seq x y z
N MET A 1 7.54 -55.79 -30.82
CA MET A 1 8.00 -55.51 -29.42
C MET A 1 8.29 -54.04 -29.33
N SER A 2 7.31 -53.27 -28.92
CA SER A 2 7.33 -51.82 -28.76
C SER A 2 7.51 -51.49 -27.26
N LYS A 3 8.56 -50.80 -26.90
CA LYS A 3 8.80 -50.32 -25.52
C LYS A 3 8.18 -48.94 -25.36
N THR A 4 7.16 -48.83 -24.56
CA THR A 4 6.60 -47.60 -24.02
C THR A 4 7.57 -46.94 -23.01
N PRO A 5 7.78 -45.61 -23.01
CA PRO A 5 8.57 -44.94 -22.00
C PRO A 5 7.72 -44.61 -20.76
N SER A 6 8.31 -44.89 -19.62
CA SER A 6 7.84 -44.59 -18.27
C SER A 6 7.69 -43.07 -17.99
N PRO A 7 6.72 -42.61 -17.16
CA PRO A 7 6.55 -41.22 -16.85
C PRO A 7 7.63 -40.69 -15.87
N ARG A 8 8.23 -39.57 -16.21
CA ARG A 8 9.20 -38.84 -15.34
C ARG A 8 8.46 -38.25 -14.13
N LYS A 9 8.85 -38.71 -12.96
CA LYS A 9 8.48 -38.13 -11.64
C LYS A 9 9.29 -36.86 -11.41
N GLY A 10 8.62 -35.80 -10.93
CA GLY A 10 9.15 -34.90 -9.91
C GLY A 10 9.90 -33.66 -10.39
N VAL A 11 9.15 -32.55 -10.51
CA VAL A 11 9.68 -31.18 -10.33
C VAL A 11 8.73 -30.30 -9.50
N SER A 12 7.69 -30.87 -8.88
CA SER A 12 6.68 -30.12 -8.11
C SER A 12 7.11 -29.71 -6.69
N THR A 13 8.17 -30.27 -6.13
CA THR A 13 8.49 -30.15 -4.69
C THR A 13 9.42 -28.99 -4.32
N SER A 14 10.00 -28.28 -5.28
CA SER A 14 10.99 -27.22 -4.99
C SER A 14 10.38 -25.84 -4.83
N ILE A 15 9.21 -25.56 -5.38
CA ILE A 15 8.56 -24.25 -5.32
C ILE A 15 7.70 -24.13 -4.04
N GLU A 16 7.05 -25.19 -3.61
CA GLU A 16 6.29 -25.22 -2.34
C GLU A 16 7.21 -25.01 -1.11
N LYS A 17 8.43 -25.52 -1.14
CA LYS A 17 9.42 -25.34 -0.04
C LYS A 17 9.99 -23.93 0.04
N ALA A 18 9.88 -23.11 -1.01
CA ALA A 18 10.37 -21.73 -1.00
C ALA A 18 9.35 -20.73 -0.45
N LEU A 19 8.06 -21.09 -0.39
CA LEU A 19 6.97 -20.23 0.08
C LEU A 19 6.56 -20.48 1.53
N ASP A 20 6.96 -21.61 2.12
CA ASP A 20 6.61 -22.02 3.48
C ASP A 20 7.23 -21.17 4.62
N PRO A 21 8.37 -20.47 4.45
CA PRO A 21 8.89 -19.57 5.47
C PRO A 21 8.01 -18.34 5.74
N PHE A 22 7.16 -17.94 4.79
CA PHE A 22 6.31 -16.74 4.92
C PHE A 22 5.09 -16.96 5.80
N ALA A 23 4.49 -18.15 5.79
CA ALA A 23 3.34 -18.49 6.63
C ALA A 23 3.70 -18.66 8.11
N SER A 24 4.93 -19.03 8.43
CA SER A 24 5.40 -19.25 9.80
C SER A 24 5.88 -17.98 10.50
N ALA A 25 6.34 -16.97 9.76
CA ALA A 25 6.78 -15.69 10.32
C ALA A 25 5.59 -14.83 10.82
N LEU A 26 4.42 -14.95 10.19
CA LEU A 26 3.19 -14.25 10.61
C LEU A 26 2.56 -14.82 11.92
N LYS A 27 2.98 -16.00 12.39
CA LYS A 27 2.40 -16.66 13.58
C LYS A 27 3.05 -16.31 14.91
N ARG A 28 4.06 -15.46 14.97
CA ARG A 28 4.82 -15.20 16.20
C ARG A 28 4.68 -13.79 16.81
N VAL A 29 3.75 -12.98 16.34
CA VAL A 29 3.43 -11.70 17.01
C VAL A 29 2.17 -11.93 17.86
N THR A 30 2.34 -12.09 19.16
CA THR A 30 1.24 -12.11 20.12
C THR A 30 0.60 -10.72 20.14
N PRO A 31 -0.69 -10.54 19.86
CA PRO A 31 -1.30 -9.22 19.82
C PRO A 31 -1.38 -8.63 21.23
N ALA A 32 -0.72 -7.51 21.46
CA ALA A 32 -1.02 -6.64 22.59
C ALA A 32 -2.44 -6.07 22.39
N ARG A 33 -3.17 -5.88 23.50
CA ARG A 33 -4.58 -5.47 23.55
C ARG A 33 -4.85 -4.28 22.63
N ALA A 34 -5.72 -4.50 21.64
CA ALA A 34 -6.15 -3.49 20.68
C ALA A 34 -6.94 -2.36 21.38
N THR A 35 -6.56 -1.12 21.10
CA THR A 35 -7.42 0.05 21.38
C THR A 35 -8.55 0.07 20.34
N PRO A 36 -9.83 0.28 20.70
CA PRO A 36 -10.92 0.37 19.74
C PRO A 36 -10.63 1.50 18.74
N ALA A 37 -10.68 1.19 17.45
CA ALA A 37 -10.53 2.18 16.39
C ALA A 37 -11.69 3.18 16.47
N ALA A 38 -11.38 4.49 16.48
CA ALA A 38 -12.39 5.51 16.27
C ALA A 38 -12.83 5.47 14.79
N PRO A 39 -14.12 5.62 14.48
CA PRO A 39 -14.62 5.57 13.11
C PRO A 39 -14.02 6.69 12.25
N GLY A 40 -13.79 6.39 10.97
CA GLY A 40 -13.39 7.37 9.95
C GLY A 40 -14.49 8.40 9.66
N LYS A 41 -15.04 8.44 8.45
CA LYS A 41 -16.20 9.29 8.10
C LYS A 41 -17.38 8.89 8.99
N PRO A 42 -18.06 9.83 9.70
CA PRO A 42 -19.25 9.52 10.48
C PRO A 42 -20.30 8.81 9.62
N GLY A 43 -20.81 7.68 10.10
CA GLY A 43 -21.83 6.90 9.41
C GLY A 43 -21.32 5.74 8.54
N LEU A 44 -20.03 5.62 8.29
CA LEU A 44 -19.49 4.43 7.61
C LEU A 44 -19.30 3.28 8.61
N ALA A 45 -19.80 2.10 8.25
CA ALA A 45 -19.53 0.88 9.01
C ALA A 45 -18.05 0.47 8.82
N VAL A 46 -17.43 -0.01 9.89
CA VAL A 46 -16.06 -0.55 9.81
C VAL A 46 -16.07 -1.77 8.88
N SER A 47 -15.07 -1.87 8.01
CA SER A 47 -14.92 -3.01 7.09
C SER A 47 -14.96 -4.35 7.85
N PRO A 48 -15.72 -5.34 7.38
CA PRO A 48 -15.72 -6.68 7.97
C PRO A 48 -14.35 -7.39 7.85
N LEU A 49 -13.44 -6.86 7.06
CA LEU A 49 -12.08 -7.34 6.86
C LEU A 49 -11.04 -6.55 7.66
N ALA A 50 -11.47 -5.61 8.51
CA ALA A 50 -10.59 -4.78 9.32
C ALA A 50 -9.69 -5.62 10.21
N VAL A 51 -8.45 -5.16 10.36
CA VAL A 51 -7.48 -5.74 11.27
C VAL A 51 -7.16 -4.75 12.39
N PRO A 52 -6.80 -5.22 13.60
CA PRO A 52 -6.40 -4.34 14.69
C PRO A 52 -5.14 -3.55 14.33
N PHE A 53 -5.10 -2.27 14.74
CA PHE A 53 -3.88 -1.49 14.64
C PHE A 53 -2.79 -2.11 15.51
N PRO A 54 -1.57 -2.36 15.01
CA PRO A 54 -0.51 -3.01 15.77
C PRO A 54 0.01 -2.12 16.90
N ALA A 55 0.54 -2.71 17.96
CA ALA A 55 1.36 -1.99 18.92
C ALA A 55 2.70 -1.66 18.26
N ILE A 56 2.91 -0.40 17.92
CA ILE A 56 4.15 0.11 17.35
C ILE A 56 4.98 0.72 18.49
N PRO A 57 6.15 0.14 18.82
CA PRO A 57 7.04 0.72 19.81
C PRO A 57 7.65 2.02 19.30
N PRO A 58 8.19 2.88 20.18
CA PRO A 58 8.95 4.05 19.77
C PRO A 58 10.06 3.70 18.77
N ILE A 59 10.12 4.46 17.68
CA ILE A 59 11.21 4.39 16.71
C ILE A 59 12.17 5.54 17.05
N ALA A 60 13.43 5.22 17.27
CA ALA A 60 14.39 6.23 17.68
C ALA A 60 14.56 7.30 16.59
N GLY A 61 14.61 8.57 17.00
CA GLY A 61 14.82 9.72 16.11
C GLY A 61 13.57 10.22 15.38
N VAL A 62 12.36 9.76 15.75
CA VAL A 62 11.10 10.31 15.26
C VAL A 62 10.12 10.59 16.39
N GLU A 63 9.43 11.72 16.30
CA GLU A 63 8.30 12.09 17.15
C GLU A 63 7.13 12.53 16.26
N ILE A 64 5.93 12.28 16.70
CA ILE A 64 4.71 12.46 15.92
C ILE A 64 3.69 13.24 16.75
N ALA A 65 3.05 14.23 16.13
CA ALA A 65 1.91 14.91 16.70
C ALA A 65 0.78 15.05 15.71
N THR A 66 -0.44 15.14 16.22
CA THR A 66 -1.64 15.39 15.41
C THR A 66 -2.43 16.55 15.99
N ALA A 67 -3.13 17.30 15.14
CA ALA A 67 -3.97 18.40 15.57
C ALA A 67 -5.24 18.50 14.68
N ARG A 68 -6.24 19.22 15.20
CA ARG A 68 -7.38 19.67 14.44
C ARG A 68 -7.06 21.01 13.78
N ALA A 69 -6.79 21.00 12.48
CA ALA A 69 -6.60 22.23 11.70
C ALA A 69 -7.93 22.77 11.14
N GLY A 70 -8.98 21.94 11.08
CA GLY A 70 -10.33 22.34 10.65
C GLY A 70 -10.52 22.28 9.13
N PHE A 71 -9.95 21.28 8.47
CA PHE A 71 -10.27 20.94 7.10
C PHE A 71 -11.60 20.18 7.01
N TYR A 72 -11.97 19.45 8.08
CA TYR A 72 -13.28 18.86 8.24
C TYR A 72 -14.19 19.70 9.15
N LYS A 73 -15.51 19.65 8.91
CA LYS A 73 -16.51 20.34 9.73
C LYS A 73 -16.73 19.67 11.10
N HIS A 74 -16.61 18.33 11.14
CA HIS A 74 -16.77 17.55 12.36
C HIS A 74 -15.46 17.50 13.18
N ASP A 75 -15.57 17.14 14.43
CA ASP A 75 -14.44 17.13 15.38
C ASP A 75 -13.56 15.90 15.15
N ARG A 76 -12.41 16.13 14.49
CA ARG A 76 -11.36 15.13 14.26
C ARG A 76 -10.02 15.81 14.03
N HIS A 77 -8.94 15.10 14.31
CA HIS A 77 -7.62 15.50 13.87
C HIS A 77 -7.52 15.29 12.35
N ASP A 78 -6.96 16.28 11.66
CA ASP A 78 -6.82 16.35 10.19
C ASP A 78 -5.46 16.92 9.75
N LEU A 79 -4.57 17.10 10.72
CA LEU A 79 -3.18 17.48 10.52
C LEU A 79 -2.29 16.51 11.31
N THR A 80 -1.29 15.95 10.65
CA THR A 80 -0.26 15.09 11.23
C THR A 80 1.11 15.64 10.89
N VAL A 81 2.00 15.68 11.86
CA VAL A 81 3.39 16.09 11.65
C VAL A 81 4.33 15.08 12.30
N PHE A 82 5.31 14.66 11.51
CA PHE A 82 6.47 13.91 11.98
C PHE A 82 7.64 14.88 12.10
N ARG A 83 8.32 14.88 13.24
CA ARG A 83 9.60 15.53 13.43
C ARG A 83 10.69 14.48 13.47
N PHE A 84 11.75 14.69 12.71
CA PHE A 84 12.86 13.76 12.60
C PHE A 84 14.14 14.33 13.23
N ALA A 85 14.98 13.42 13.73
CA ALA A 85 16.34 13.73 14.16
C ALA A 85 17.16 14.31 12.99
N GLU A 86 18.17 15.10 13.31
CA GLU A 86 19.14 15.62 12.37
C GLU A 86 19.87 14.49 11.63
N GLY A 87 20.16 14.68 10.34
CA GLY A 87 20.78 13.67 9.51
C GLY A 87 19.82 12.61 8.94
N THR A 88 18.52 12.70 9.21
CA THR A 88 17.54 11.73 8.69
C THR A 88 17.54 11.70 7.16
N SER A 89 17.73 10.50 6.61
CA SER A 89 17.65 10.22 5.19
C SER A 89 16.20 9.94 4.76
N CYS A 90 15.84 10.35 3.54
CA CYS A 90 14.52 10.09 2.98
C CYS A 90 14.59 9.68 1.51
N ALA A 91 13.71 8.77 1.10
CA ALA A 91 13.40 8.50 -0.29
C ALA A 91 11.88 8.44 -0.49
N GLY A 92 11.44 8.73 -1.71
CA GLY A 92 10.01 8.72 -2.05
C GLY A 92 9.74 8.09 -3.40
N VAL A 93 8.55 7.49 -3.52
CA VAL A 93 7.92 7.12 -4.77
C VAL A 93 6.52 7.77 -4.80
N PHE A 94 6.12 8.21 -6.00
CA PHE A 94 4.98 9.10 -6.18
C PHE A 94 4.13 8.66 -7.35
N THR A 95 2.86 9.07 -7.35
CA THR A 95 1.94 8.86 -8.46
C THR A 95 2.56 9.22 -9.82
N ARG A 96 2.21 8.46 -10.85
CA ARG A 96 2.53 8.77 -12.25
C ARG A 96 1.41 9.52 -12.95
N HIS A 97 0.38 9.92 -12.22
CA HIS A 97 -0.72 10.70 -12.78
C HIS A 97 -0.19 11.99 -13.40
N GLN A 98 -0.64 12.31 -14.62
CA GLN A 98 -0.14 13.48 -15.35
C GLN A 98 -0.50 14.82 -14.69
N VAL A 99 -1.55 14.82 -13.85
CA VAL A 99 -1.99 15.97 -13.07
C VAL A 99 -1.68 15.73 -11.60
N GLY A 100 -0.38 15.72 -11.25
CA GLY A 100 0.08 15.57 -9.87
C GLY A 100 -0.32 16.75 -8.98
N SER A 101 -0.42 16.50 -7.67
CA SER A 101 -0.71 17.55 -6.69
C SER A 101 0.52 18.39 -6.33
N ALA A 102 0.31 19.60 -5.82
CA ALA A 102 1.39 20.48 -5.40
C ALA A 102 2.33 19.88 -4.32
N PRO A 103 1.84 19.13 -3.29
CA PRO A 103 2.71 18.40 -2.38
C PRO A 103 3.58 17.34 -3.04
N VAL A 104 3.05 16.60 -4.03
CA VAL A 104 3.82 15.60 -4.80
C VAL A 104 4.95 16.29 -5.56
N ASP A 105 4.66 17.37 -6.27
CA ASP A 105 5.67 18.13 -7.01
C ASP A 105 6.72 18.74 -6.08
N TRP A 106 6.31 19.19 -4.89
CA TRP A 106 7.22 19.67 -3.85
C TRP A 106 8.19 18.58 -3.42
N CYS A 107 7.71 17.44 -2.98
CA CYS A 107 8.56 16.35 -2.53
C CYS A 107 9.46 15.79 -3.63
N ARG A 108 8.92 15.59 -4.84
CA ARG A 108 9.68 15.10 -5.98
C ARG A 108 10.87 16.02 -6.29
N ARG A 109 10.64 17.33 -6.37
CA ARG A 109 11.70 18.34 -6.62
C ARG A 109 12.81 18.28 -5.59
N HIS A 110 12.48 18.15 -4.30
CA HIS A 110 13.47 18.18 -3.23
C HIS A 110 14.17 16.85 -2.99
N LEU A 111 13.54 15.72 -3.33
CA LEU A 111 14.17 14.40 -3.24
C LEU A 111 14.99 14.01 -4.48
N GLU A 112 14.72 14.61 -5.63
CA GLU A 112 15.46 14.37 -6.89
C GLU A 112 16.64 15.34 -7.09
N ALA A 113 16.74 16.42 -6.31
CA ALA A 113 17.86 17.34 -6.35
C ALA A 113 19.17 16.66 -5.92
N ASP A 114 20.32 17.23 -6.32
CA ASP A 114 21.63 16.84 -5.83
C ASP A 114 21.65 16.90 -4.29
N SER A 115 22.09 15.87 -3.62
CA SER A 115 21.94 15.67 -2.17
C SER A 115 20.49 15.57 -1.65
N GLY A 116 19.51 15.41 -2.54
CA GLY A 116 18.10 15.29 -2.16
C GLY A 116 17.83 14.11 -1.21
N GLY A 117 16.94 14.35 -0.25
CA GLY A 117 16.58 13.35 0.76
C GLY A 117 17.60 13.17 1.88
N GLN A 118 18.63 14.00 1.98
CA GLN A 118 19.50 14.07 3.15
C GLN A 118 19.00 15.16 4.11
N ASP A 119 19.12 14.88 5.41
CA ASP A 119 18.80 15.82 6.48
C ASP A 119 17.32 16.31 6.46
N VAL A 120 16.40 15.40 6.17
CA VAL A 120 14.97 15.71 6.26
C VAL A 120 14.57 15.86 7.73
N ARG A 121 13.88 16.95 8.06
CA ARG A 121 13.58 17.35 9.44
C ARG A 121 12.09 17.21 9.80
N ALA A 122 11.21 17.26 8.83
CA ALA A 122 9.78 17.10 9.08
C ALA A 122 9.01 16.53 7.88
N LEU A 123 7.88 15.91 8.19
CA LEU A 123 6.82 15.60 7.25
C LEU A 123 5.52 16.22 7.77
N VAL A 124 4.83 17.01 6.94
CA VAL A 124 3.53 17.60 7.24
C VAL A 124 2.47 16.98 6.34
N VAL A 125 1.44 16.39 6.95
CA VAL A 125 0.35 15.71 6.25
C VAL A 125 -0.98 16.33 6.63
N ASN A 126 -1.78 16.76 5.66
CA ASN A 126 -3.15 17.18 5.90
C ASN A 126 -4.17 16.26 5.22
N ALA A 127 -5.29 16.01 5.89
CA ALA A 127 -6.47 15.34 5.35
C ALA A 127 -7.62 16.34 5.14
N GLY A 128 -8.49 16.07 4.15
CA GLY A 128 -9.65 16.91 3.80
C GLY A 128 -9.47 17.84 2.60
N CYS A 129 -8.21 18.13 2.20
CA CYS A 129 -7.89 18.93 1.02
C CYS A 129 -6.70 18.29 0.30
N ALA A 130 -6.87 17.88 -0.96
CA ALA A 130 -5.83 17.25 -1.77
C ALA A 130 -4.78 18.25 -2.27
N ASN A 131 -5.11 19.52 -2.34
CA ASN A 131 -4.29 20.57 -2.98
C ASN A 131 -3.81 20.15 -4.39
N ALA A 132 -4.69 19.49 -5.13
CA ALA A 132 -4.48 19.01 -6.49
C ALA A 132 -5.35 19.80 -7.46
N PHE A 133 -4.85 20.01 -8.69
CA PHE A 133 -5.51 20.83 -9.71
C PHE A 133 -5.78 22.27 -9.22
N THR A 134 -4.80 22.87 -8.56
CA THR A 134 -4.88 24.18 -7.88
C THR A 134 -3.88 25.21 -8.43
N GLY A 135 -3.12 24.83 -9.46
CA GLY A 135 -2.18 25.68 -10.18
C GLY A 135 -1.16 26.37 -9.26
N LYS A 136 -0.79 27.60 -9.60
CA LYS A 136 0.20 28.37 -8.85
C LYS A 136 -0.22 28.63 -7.39
N ALA A 137 -1.51 28.86 -7.13
CA ALA A 137 -1.99 29.11 -5.78
C ALA A 137 -1.75 27.90 -4.86
N GLY A 138 -1.96 26.67 -5.37
CA GLY A 138 -1.65 25.44 -4.62
C GLY A 138 -0.16 25.23 -4.40
N ALA A 139 0.68 25.52 -5.38
CA ALA A 139 2.13 25.46 -5.22
C ALA A 139 2.66 26.47 -4.19
N ASP A 140 2.09 27.69 -4.19
CA ASP A 140 2.42 28.72 -3.19
C ASP A 140 1.96 28.31 -1.80
N ALA A 141 0.77 27.70 -1.65
CA ALA A 141 0.28 27.17 -0.39
C ALA A 141 1.19 26.03 0.14
N ALA A 142 1.63 25.10 -0.70
CA ALA A 142 2.58 24.07 -0.33
C ALA A 142 3.91 24.66 0.17
N ARG A 143 4.45 25.67 -0.54
CA ARG A 143 5.66 26.38 -0.14
C ARG A 143 5.51 27.09 1.22
N ARG A 144 4.36 27.76 1.46
CA ARG A 144 4.10 28.43 2.76
C ARG A 144 3.92 27.42 3.89
N THR A 145 3.28 26.26 3.63
CA THR A 145 3.20 25.16 4.59
C THR A 145 4.60 24.67 4.99
N ALA A 146 5.47 24.42 4.03
CA ALA A 146 6.85 24.03 4.29
C ALA A 146 7.62 25.12 5.06
N SER A 147 7.39 26.40 4.74
CA SER A 147 7.99 27.55 5.45
C SER A 147 7.56 27.62 6.92
N ALA A 148 6.27 27.39 7.19
CA ALA A 148 5.75 27.41 8.56
C ALA A 148 6.37 26.31 9.43
N ALA A 149 6.46 25.08 8.90
CA ALA A 149 7.10 23.97 9.59
C ALA A 149 8.62 24.18 9.74
N ALA A 150 9.29 24.64 8.68
CA ALA A 150 10.74 24.95 8.69
C ALA A 150 11.11 25.98 9.77
N LYS A 151 10.31 27.06 9.87
CA LYS A 151 10.49 28.08 10.91
C LYS A 151 10.29 27.51 12.31
N ARG A 152 9.33 26.57 12.48
CA ARG A 152 9.01 25.98 13.78
C ARG A 152 10.08 25.02 14.26
N PHE A 153 10.65 24.22 13.34
CA PHE A 153 11.63 23.19 13.66
C PHE A 153 13.08 23.59 13.35
N ASP A 154 13.33 24.88 13.12
CA ASP A 154 14.63 25.45 12.84
C ASP A 154 15.41 24.70 11.77
N CYS A 155 14.79 24.57 10.56
CA CYS A 155 15.37 23.87 9.44
C CYS A 155 15.10 24.60 8.11
N ARG A 156 15.67 24.09 7.01
CA ARG A 156 15.43 24.68 5.68
C ARG A 156 14.09 24.20 5.13
N GLN A 157 13.40 25.01 4.35
CA GLN A 157 12.15 24.65 3.70
C GLN A 157 12.24 23.34 2.91
N ARG A 158 13.38 23.10 2.25
CA ARG A 158 13.61 21.88 1.44
C ARG A 158 13.73 20.60 2.29
N ASP A 159 13.97 20.73 3.58
CA ASP A 159 14.09 19.61 4.51
C ASP A 159 12.72 19.21 5.10
N VAL A 160 11.64 19.88 4.65
CA VAL A 160 10.25 19.56 5.01
C VAL A 160 9.56 18.86 3.85
N MET A 161 9.13 17.62 4.07
CA MET A 161 8.29 16.87 3.13
C MET A 161 6.81 17.17 3.39
N LEU A 162 6.00 17.09 2.33
CA LEU A 162 4.58 17.41 2.38
C LEU A 162 3.75 16.26 1.79
N ALA A 163 2.57 16.02 2.35
CA ALA A 163 1.55 15.18 1.73
C ALA A 163 0.16 15.74 2.03
N SER A 164 -0.76 15.57 1.10
CA SER A 164 -2.15 16.02 1.23
C SER A 164 -3.10 14.97 0.69
N THR A 165 -4.30 14.89 1.26
CA THR A 165 -5.36 14.01 0.79
C THR A 165 -6.73 14.63 1.03
N GLY A 166 -7.73 14.29 0.21
CA GLY A 166 -9.10 14.78 0.31
C GLY A 166 -9.62 15.36 -1.00
N VAL A 167 -10.40 16.42 -0.94
CA VAL A 167 -11.08 16.99 -2.11
C VAL A 167 -10.10 17.62 -3.09
N ILE A 168 -10.24 17.28 -4.39
CA ILE A 168 -9.52 17.84 -5.53
C ILE A 168 -10.16 19.15 -5.96
N GLY A 169 -9.36 20.11 -6.47
CA GLY A 169 -9.84 21.40 -7.01
C GLY A 169 -10.00 22.49 -5.95
N VAL A 170 -9.62 22.22 -4.70
CA VAL A 170 -9.65 23.19 -3.60
C VAL A 170 -8.22 23.57 -3.24
N VAL A 171 -7.92 24.87 -3.23
CA VAL A 171 -6.61 25.38 -2.77
C VAL A 171 -6.48 25.19 -1.27
N LEU A 172 -5.35 24.64 -0.82
CA LEU A 172 -5.07 24.44 0.58
C LEU A 172 -5.00 25.77 1.34
N ASP A 173 -5.80 25.93 2.39
CA ASP A 173 -5.65 27.05 3.33
C ASP A 173 -4.50 26.76 4.32
N ASP A 174 -3.30 27.09 3.89
CA ASP A 174 -2.05 26.88 4.65
C ASP A 174 -2.00 27.64 5.98
N ARG A 175 -2.83 28.71 6.15
CA ARG A 175 -2.92 29.45 7.42
C ARG A 175 -3.47 28.58 8.54
N LYS A 176 -4.37 27.64 8.22
CA LYS A 176 -4.89 26.65 9.18
C LYS A 176 -3.78 25.77 9.74
N ILE A 177 -2.84 25.34 8.89
CA ILE A 177 -1.68 24.55 9.29
C ILE A 177 -0.72 25.42 10.12
N ALA A 178 -0.37 26.61 9.63
CA ALA A 178 0.54 27.51 10.31
C ALA A 178 0.07 27.87 11.73
N ALA A 179 -1.25 28.05 11.92
CA ALA A 179 -1.85 28.33 13.22
C ALA A 179 -1.72 27.19 14.24
N ARG A 180 -1.48 25.96 13.79
CA ARG A 180 -1.36 24.76 14.65
C ARG A 180 0.08 24.33 14.93
N MET A 181 1.09 24.97 14.35
CA MET A 181 2.47 24.54 14.50
C MET A 181 2.98 24.58 15.96
N ALA A 182 2.47 25.51 16.79
CA ALA A 182 2.79 25.56 18.21
C ALA A 182 2.18 24.38 18.98
N ASP A 183 0.89 24.07 18.71
CA ASP A 183 0.19 22.94 19.33
C ASP A 183 0.85 21.61 18.91
N ILE A 184 1.24 21.50 17.65
CA ILE A 184 1.96 20.34 17.11
C ILE A 184 3.27 20.14 17.86
N GLU A 185 4.10 21.16 18.01
CA GLU A 185 5.39 21.01 18.71
C GLU A 185 5.21 20.60 20.16
N ALA A 186 4.23 21.20 20.85
CA ALA A 186 3.93 20.85 22.24
C ALA A 186 3.37 19.42 22.41
N GLY A 187 2.75 18.87 21.36
CA GLY A 187 2.14 17.54 21.35
C GLY A 187 3.03 16.42 20.78
N LEU A 188 4.29 16.71 20.41
CA LEU A 188 5.19 15.71 19.85
C LEU A 188 5.47 14.57 20.84
N THR A 189 5.30 13.34 20.40
CA THR A 189 5.53 12.13 21.21
C THR A 189 6.07 10.99 20.34
N ALA A 190 6.85 10.10 20.93
CA ALA A 190 7.33 8.89 20.27
C ALA A 190 6.21 7.85 20.01
N ASP A 191 5.08 7.94 20.71
CA ASP A 191 3.97 6.97 20.66
C ASP A 191 2.80 7.41 19.76
N GLY A 192 2.99 8.46 18.94
CA GLY A 192 1.94 9.10 18.14
C GLY A 192 1.38 8.28 16.95
N TRP A 193 1.81 7.04 16.75
CA TRP A 193 1.53 6.23 15.54
C TRP A 193 0.03 6.00 15.29
N ALA A 194 -0.71 5.57 16.31
CA ALA A 194 -2.15 5.29 16.16
C ALA A 194 -2.95 6.56 15.85
N ALA A 195 -2.64 7.66 16.55
CA ALA A 195 -3.26 8.97 16.31
C ALA A 195 -2.95 9.49 14.89
N ALA A 196 -1.71 9.32 14.43
CA ALA A 196 -1.31 9.67 13.07
C ALA A 196 -2.06 8.85 12.02
N GLY A 197 -2.14 7.52 12.20
CA GLY A 197 -2.91 6.64 11.34
C GLY A 197 -4.38 7.05 11.22
N GLN A 198 -5.01 7.49 12.31
CA GLN A 198 -6.38 8.01 12.33
C GLN A 198 -6.50 9.38 11.64
N ALA A 199 -5.57 10.29 11.89
CA ALA A 199 -5.64 11.67 11.41
C ALA A 199 -5.50 11.80 9.89
N ILE A 200 -4.79 10.86 9.23
CA ILE A 200 -4.60 10.86 7.78
C ILE A 200 -5.76 10.19 7.01
N MET A 201 -6.69 9.52 7.67
CA MET A 201 -7.84 8.84 7.06
C MET A 201 -8.76 9.83 6.32
N THR A 202 -9.46 9.32 5.28
CA THR A 202 -10.53 10.04 4.56
C THR A 202 -11.83 9.24 4.56
N THR A 203 -12.02 8.34 3.58
CA THR A 203 -13.10 7.35 3.52
C THR A 203 -12.72 6.03 4.18
N ASP A 204 -11.52 5.94 4.71
CA ASP A 204 -11.04 4.79 5.47
C ASP A 204 -11.94 4.48 6.66
N THR A 205 -12.16 3.19 6.93
CA THR A 205 -13.01 2.74 8.04
C THR A 205 -12.21 2.32 9.27
N PHE A 206 -10.90 2.07 9.12
CA PHE A 206 -9.97 1.78 10.21
C PHE A 206 -8.57 2.31 9.90
N PRO A 207 -7.79 2.69 10.94
CA PRO A 207 -6.40 3.13 10.77
C PRO A 207 -5.50 1.96 10.41
N LYS A 208 -4.54 2.21 9.50
CA LYS A 208 -3.63 1.20 8.98
C LYS A 208 -2.23 1.42 9.49
N GLY A 209 -1.65 0.39 10.06
CA GLY A 209 -0.29 0.40 10.60
C GLY A 209 0.40 -0.94 10.45
N ALA A 210 1.74 -0.93 10.38
CA ALA A 210 2.56 -2.14 10.36
C ALA A 210 3.89 -1.89 11.05
N PHE A 211 4.49 -2.96 11.59
CA PHE A 211 5.74 -2.91 12.32
C PHE A 211 6.54 -4.20 12.11
N ALA A 212 7.86 -4.06 11.99
CA ALA A 212 8.80 -5.18 11.99
C ALA A 212 10.14 -4.78 12.61
N GLU A 213 10.88 -5.76 13.06
CA GLU A 213 12.29 -5.63 13.47
C GLU A 213 13.17 -6.43 12.52
N ALA A 214 14.42 -5.97 12.34
CA ALA A 214 15.45 -6.65 11.57
C ALA A 214 16.80 -6.40 12.22
N LYS A 215 17.80 -7.15 11.79
CA LYS A 215 19.19 -6.91 12.19
C LYS A 215 20.01 -6.36 11.04
N ILE A 216 20.83 -5.37 11.37
CA ILE A 216 21.97 -4.93 10.56
C ILE A 216 23.22 -5.25 11.37
N GLU A 217 23.97 -6.28 10.96
CA GLU A 217 24.97 -6.92 11.78
C GLU A 217 24.36 -7.40 13.11
N ASP A 218 24.89 -6.98 14.25
CA ASP A 218 24.39 -7.35 15.58
C ASP A 218 23.37 -6.36 16.17
N VAL A 219 23.08 -5.26 15.46
CA VAL A 219 22.17 -4.22 15.94
C VAL A 219 20.76 -4.46 15.43
N THR A 220 19.78 -4.51 16.36
CA THR A 220 18.37 -4.55 16.01
C THR A 220 17.91 -3.17 15.55
N VAL A 221 17.32 -3.11 14.36
CA VAL A 221 16.70 -1.93 13.80
C VAL A 221 15.19 -2.14 13.66
N ARG A 222 14.42 -1.08 13.80
CA ARG A 222 12.96 -1.09 13.77
C ARG A 222 12.46 -0.42 12.51
N ILE A 223 11.34 -0.95 11.99
CA ILE A 223 10.64 -0.42 10.82
C ILE A 223 9.17 -0.31 11.19
N ALA A 224 8.63 0.89 11.15
CA ALA A 224 7.21 1.13 11.37
C ALA A 224 6.61 1.92 10.22
N GLY A 225 5.34 1.71 9.93
CA GLY A 225 4.66 2.47 8.89
C GLY A 225 3.18 2.63 9.17
N ILE A 226 2.63 3.70 8.63
CA ILE A 226 1.18 3.93 8.54
C ILE A 226 0.80 4.18 7.09
N ALA A 227 -0.43 3.83 6.74
CA ALA A 227 -0.99 4.12 5.42
C ALA A 227 -2.46 4.57 5.51
N LYS A 228 -2.95 5.21 4.45
CA LYS A 228 -4.37 5.52 4.26
C LYS A 228 -4.77 5.28 2.81
N GLY A 229 -6.03 4.93 2.62
CA GLY A 229 -6.69 4.73 1.35
C GLY A 229 -7.73 3.61 1.43
N SER A 230 -8.85 3.80 0.71
CA SER A 230 -9.97 2.85 0.62
C SER A 230 -10.66 2.88 -0.74
N GLY A 231 -10.62 4.01 -1.47
CA GLY A 231 -11.07 4.17 -2.85
C GLY A 231 -10.05 4.91 -3.69
N MET A 232 -10.26 4.93 -5.02
CA MET A 232 -9.33 5.44 -6.03
C MET A 232 -7.97 4.73 -5.90
N ILE A 233 -7.97 3.39 -5.79
CA ILE A 233 -6.78 2.55 -5.59
C ILE A 233 -6.51 1.72 -6.84
N ALA A 234 -5.42 2.06 -7.58
CA ALA A 234 -4.93 1.29 -8.74
C ALA A 234 -3.40 1.23 -8.79
N PRO A 235 -2.78 0.18 -9.33
CA PRO A 235 -1.34 0.08 -9.51
C PRO A 235 -0.75 1.23 -10.34
N ASP A 236 0.50 1.55 -10.11
CA ASP A 236 1.32 2.70 -10.52
C ASP A 236 1.34 3.85 -9.49
N MET A 237 1.37 3.49 -8.21
CA MET A 237 1.20 4.36 -7.05
C MET A 237 -0.23 4.93 -7.02
N ALA A 238 -1.15 4.09 -6.56
CA ALA A 238 -2.57 4.38 -6.40
C ALA A 238 -2.86 5.31 -5.21
N THR A 239 -4.09 5.85 -5.07
CA THR A 239 -4.50 6.82 -4.04
C THR A 239 -4.23 6.33 -2.64
N MET A 240 -2.98 6.38 -2.29
CA MET A 240 -2.54 6.07 -0.95
C MET A 240 -1.52 7.09 -0.46
N LEU A 241 -1.52 7.32 0.82
CA LEU A 241 -0.38 7.89 1.51
C LEU A 241 0.21 6.78 2.38
N ALA A 242 1.50 6.54 2.26
CA ALA A 242 2.23 5.63 3.13
C ALA A 242 3.50 6.32 3.65
N PHE A 243 3.69 6.27 4.95
CA PHE A 243 4.85 6.84 5.62
C PHE A 243 5.50 5.77 6.45
N ILE A 244 6.73 5.42 6.08
CA ILE A 244 7.51 4.35 6.69
C ILE A 244 8.75 4.96 7.31
N VAL A 245 9.05 4.62 8.54
CA VAL A 245 10.21 5.13 9.29
C VAL A 245 11.00 3.97 9.85
N THR A 246 12.32 4.07 9.76
CA THR A 246 13.25 3.17 10.43
C THR A 246 14.31 3.97 11.21
N ASP A 247 14.81 3.40 12.28
CA ASP A 247 15.95 3.95 13.04
C ASP A 247 17.32 3.51 12.48
N ALA A 248 17.35 2.71 11.40
CA ALA A 248 18.58 2.35 10.71
C ALA A 248 19.25 3.56 10.04
N ASP A 249 20.60 3.55 9.91
CA ASP A 249 21.35 4.56 9.16
C ASP A 249 21.54 4.10 7.71
N ILE A 250 20.71 4.59 6.81
CA ILE A 250 20.72 4.17 5.40
C ILE A 250 20.72 5.41 4.49
N HIS A 251 21.67 5.44 3.56
CA HIS A 251 21.80 6.55 2.61
C HIS A 251 20.57 6.67 1.67
N PRO A 252 20.13 7.89 1.28
CA PRO A 252 18.95 8.10 0.45
C PRO A 252 18.91 7.29 -0.85
N ASN A 253 20.03 7.11 -1.53
CA ASN A 253 20.10 6.30 -2.76
C ASN A 253 19.81 4.82 -2.50
N VAL A 254 20.21 4.30 -1.33
CA VAL A 254 19.93 2.92 -0.93
C VAL A 254 18.44 2.79 -0.57
N LEU A 255 17.88 3.74 0.18
CA LEU A 255 16.44 3.80 0.47
C LEU A 255 15.61 3.83 -0.81
N ARG A 256 16.03 4.66 -1.79
CA ARG A 256 15.37 4.76 -3.10
C ARG A 256 15.40 3.42 -3.85
N ALA A 257 16.53 2.73 -3.83
CA ALA A 257 16.66 1.41 -4.45
C ALA A 257 15.74 0.37 -3.80
N LEU A 258 15.70 0.32 -2.46
CA LEU A 258 14.82 -0.56 -1.69
C LEU A 258 13.33 -0.26 -1.97
N LEU A 259 12.95 1.02 -1.95
CA LEU A 259 11.58 1.44 -2.22
C LEU A 259 11.12 1.03 -3.63
N ASN A 260 11.95 1.29 -4.64
CA ASN A 260 11.68 0.91 -6.03
C ASN A 260 11.63 -0.60 -6.24
N LEU A 261 12.36 -1.38 -5.45
CA LEU A 261 12.30 -2.83 -5.47
C LEU A 261 10.96 -3.33 -4.93
N HIS A 262 10.61 -2.93 -3.71
CA HIS A 262 9.49 -3.50 -2.97
C HIS A 262 8.13 -2.93 -3.38
N VAL A 263 8.05 -1.67 -3.82
CA VAL A 263 6.77 -1.08 -4.25
C VAL A 263 6.10 -1.88 -5.38
N ARG A 264 6.89 -2.57 -6.20
CA ARG A 264 6.40 -3.34 -7.35
C ARG A 264 5.55 -4.54 -6.96
N THR A 265 5.88 -5.19 -5.84
CA THR A 265 5.23 -6.41 -5.34
C THR A 265 4.30 -6.14 -4.16
N THR A 266 4.22 -4.90 -3.70
CA THR A 266 3.38 -4.47 -2.59
C THR A 266 2.35 -3.44 -3.06
N PHE A 267 2.56 -2.15 -2.89
CA PHE A 267 1.60 -1.10 -3.23
C PHE A 267 1.21 -1.05 -4.72
N ASN A 268 2.12 -1.40 -5.65
CA ASN A 268 1.79 -1.51 -7.08
C ASN A 268 1.16 -2.85 -7.47
N SER A 269 0.86 -3.70 -6.51
CA SER A 269 0.18 -4.99 -6.72
C SER A 269 -1.16 -5.07 -6.01
N VAL A 270 -1.76 -3.92 -5.68
CA VAL A 270 -3.10 -3.84 -5.08
C VAL A 270 -4.01 -2.93 -5.90
N THR A 271 -5.31 -3.23 -5.95
CA THR A 271 -6.31 -2.38 -6.59
C THR A 271 -7.66 -2.51 -5.89
N VAL A 272 -8.44 -1.42 -5.87
CA VAL A 272 -9.84 -1.40 -5.41
C VAL A 272 -10.79 -1.14 -6.58
N ASP A 273 -10.58 -0.11 -7.37
CA ASP A 273 -11.48 0.37 -8.41
C ASP A 273 -10.80 0.63 -9.77
N GLY A 274 -9.49 0.45 -9.86
CA GLY A 274 -8.73 0.66 -11.07
C GLY A 274 -8.38 2.12 -11.38
N ASP A 275 -8.75 3.08 -10.50
CA ASP A 275 -8.53 4.51 -10.69
C ASP A 275 -7.24 5.01 -10.01
N THR A 276 -6.47 5.85 -10.72
CA THR A 276 -5.19 6.40 -10.25
C THR A 276 -5.38 7.81 -9.68
N SER A 277 -4.74 8.10 -8.54
CA SER A 277 -4.83 9.40 -7.86
C SER A 277 -3.78 10.41 -8.27
N THR A 278 -4.09 11.67 -7.97
CA THR A 278 -3.21 12.83 -8.10
C THR A 278 -2.20 12.99 -6.96
N ASN A 279 -2.36 12.25 -5.84
CA ASN A 279 -1.68 12.54 -4.57
C ASN A 279 -0.80 11.40 -4.02
N ASP A 280 -0.75 10.25 -4.68
CA ASP A 280 -0.04 9.09 -4.13
C ASP A 280 1.39 9.40 -3.76
N THR A 281 1.70 9.06 -2.53
CA THR A 281 3.00 9.36 -1.92
C THR A 281 3.37 8.23 -0.97
N CYS A 282 4.47 7.54 -1.24
CA CYS A 282 5.12 6.65 -0.30
C CYS A 282 6.49 7.22 0.05
N LEU A 283 6.70 7.57 1.31
CA LEU A 283 7.96 8.10 1.83
C LEU A 283 8.56 7.10 2.82
N LEU A 284 9.86 6.85 2.68
CA LEU A 284 10.66 6.02 3.58
C LEU A 284 11.75 6.90 4.20
N PHE A 285 11.75 6.98 5.53
CA PHE A 285 12.68 7.76 6.33
C PHE A 285 13.60 6.83 7.12
N ALA A 286 14.89 7.18 7.21
CA ALA A 286 15.88 6.48 8.02
C ALA A 286 16.59 7.49 8.92
N THR A 287 16.34 7.40 10.23
CA THR A 287 16.80 8.39 11.21
C THR A 287 18.26 8.21 11.62
N GLY A 288 18.81 6.99 11.45
CA GLY A 288 20.18 6.67 11.89
C GLY A 288 20.34 6.53 13.39
N ALA A 289 19.24 6.56 14.16
CA ALA A 289 19.31 6.66 15.62
C ALA A 289 19.43 5.31 16.34
N SER A 290 19.45 4.17 15.63
CA SER A 290 19.62 2.83 16.22
C SER A 290 21.06 2.53 16.67
N GLY A 291 22.04 3.28 16.17
CA GLY A 291 23.47 2.96 16.34
C GLY A 291 23.98 1.86 15.41
N ALA A 292 23.16 1.36 14.49
CA ALA A 292 23.60 0.44 13.46
C ALA A 292 24.60 1.09 12.50
N PRO A 293 25.55 0.33 11.94
CA PRO A 293 26.51 0.88 11.01
C PRO A 293 25.82 1.41 9.75
N ARG A 294 26.29 2.57 9.27
CA ARG A 294 25.75 3.23 8.07
C ARG A 294 25.87 2.36 6.83
N ILE A 295 24.79 2.25 6.10
CA ILE A 295 24.71 1.57 4.80
C ILE A 295 24.67 2.60 3.68
N GLY A 296 25.81 2.75 2.98
CA GLY A 296 25.96 3.74 1.90
C GLY A 296 25.91 3.16 0.49
N ARG A 297 25.86 1.82 0.32
CA ARG A 297 25.96 1.16 -0.98
C ARG A 297 24.73 0.32 -1.31
N VAL A 298 24.19 0.50 -2.50
CA VAL A 298 23.11 -0.36 -3.03
C VAL A 298 23.65 -1.80 -3.19
N GLY A 299 22.84 -2.78 -2.76
CA GLY A 299 23.20 -4.20 -2.80
C GLY A 299 24.13 -4.66 -1.67
N ASP A 300 24.30 -3.88 -0.61
CA ASP A 300 25.02 -4.29 0.58
C ASP A 300 24.31 -5.50 1.22
N ARG A 301 25.07 -6.59 1.43
CA ARG A 301 24.51 -7.86 1.95
C ARG A 301 23.95 -7.74 3.37
N ARG A 302 24.43 -6.79 4.16
CA ARG A 302 23.91 -6.51 5.51
C ARG A 302 22.46 -6.08 5.53
N LEU A 303 21.91 -5.63 4.39
CA LEU A 303 20.51 -5.26 4.24
C LEU A 303 19.55 -6.43 3.97
N ALA A 304 20.02 -7.67 3.88
CA ALA A 304 19.18 -8.79 3.46
C ALA A 304 17.97 -9.01 4.41
N GLU A 305 18.17 -8.91 5.71
CA GLU A 305 17.12 -9.05 6.72
C GLU A 305 16.23 -7.81 6.75
N PHE A 306 16.84 -6.63 6.75
CA PHE A 306 16.13 -5.34 6.67
C PHE A 306 15.23 -5.26 5.44
N SER A 307 15.71 -5.66 4.27
CA SER A 307 14.96 -5.65 3.01
C SER A 307 13.72 -6.55 3.09
N ARG A 308 13.84 -7.74 3.70
CA ARG A 308 12.70 -8.65 3.92
C ARG A 308 11.68 -8.06 4.91
N ALA A 309 12.15 -7.45 5.99
CA ALA A 309 11.28 -6.81 6.98
C ALA A 309 10.55 -5.59 6.38
N LEU A 310 11.24 -4.79 5.57
CA LEU A 310 10.63 -3.67 4.83
C LEU A 310 9.56 -4.16 3.85
N ASP A 311 9.84 -5.23 3.09
CA ASP A 311 8.85 -5.84 2.19
C ASP A 311 7.61 -6.31 2.94
N ALA A 312 7.79 -6.96 4.10
CA ALA A 312 6.68 -7.42 4.93
C ALA A 312 5.82 -6.25 5.47
N VAL A 313 6.44 -5.16 5.94
CA VAL A 313 5.72 -3.95 6.38
C VAL A 313 4.94 -3.33 5.22
N MET A 314 5.58 -3.17 4.06
CA MET A 314 4.94 -2.60 2.88
C MET A 314 3.79 -3.47 2.35
N LEU A 315 3.95 -4.79 2.36
CA LEU A 315 2.92 -5.73 1.93
C LEU A 315 1.72 -5.75 2.89
N ASP A 316 1.97 -5.73 4.20
CA ASP A 316 0.90 -5.67 5.20
C ASP A 316 0.09 -4.38 5.04
N LEU A 317 0.74 -3.21 4.94
CA LEU A 317 0.05 -1.94 4.68
C LEU A 317 -0.75 -1.99 3.37
N ALA A 318 -0.19 -2.55 2.30
CA ALA A 318 -0.87 -2.69 1.01
C ALA A 318 -2.11 -3.61 1.11
N HIS A 319 -2.05 -4.70 1.87
CA HIS A 319 -3.19 -5.57 2.14
C HIS A 319 -4.27 -4.86 2.96
N GLN A 320 -3.89 -4.05 3.94
CA GLN A 320 -4.85 -3.26 4.74
C GLN A 320 -5.61 -2.23 3.89
N LEU A 321 -4.99 -1.65 2.84
CA LEU A 321 -5.69 -0.79 1.87
C LEU A 321 -6.81 -1.55 1.15
N VAL A 322 -6.52 -2.77 0.68
CA VAL A 322 -7.52 -3.61 -0.02
C VAL A 322 -8.61 -4.10 0.92
N ARG A 323 -8.24 -4.48 2.16
CA ARG A 323 -9.20 -4.89 3.20
C ARG A 323 -10.18 -3.78 3.60
N ASP A 324 -9.78 -2.55 3.41
CA ASP A 324 -10.60 -1.37 3.65
C ASP A 324 -11.21 -0.78 2.36
N GLY A 325 -11.14 -1.51 1.25
CA GLY A 325 -11.77 -1.09 -0.01
C GLY A 325 -13.21 -0.66 0.22
N GLU A 326 -13.63 0.48 -0.36
CA GLU A 326 -14.96 1.05 -0.16
C GLU A 326 -16.07 0.03 -0.44
N GLY A 327 -16.83 -0.34 0.60
CA GLY A 327 -17.89 -1.34 0.54
C GLY A 327 -17.41 -2.80 0.38
N ALA A 328 -16.12 -3.08 0.54
CA ALA A 328 -15.56 -4.42 0.39
C ALA A 328 -16.05 -5.39 1.48
N THR A 329 -16.35 -6.63 1.07
CA THR A 329 -16.68 -7.74 1.96
C THR A 329 -15.75 -8.94 1.79
N LYS A 330 -14.94 -8.94 0.73
CA LYS A 330 -14.00 -10.02 0.42
C LYS A 330 -12.64 -9.49 0.02
N PHE A 331 -11.59 -10.12 0.54
CA PHE A 331 -10.22 -9.92 0.13
C PHE A 331 -9.84 -10.99 -0.90
N VAL A 332 -9.32 -10.57 -2.04
CA VAL A 332 -9.10 -11.46 -3.18
C VAL A 332 -7.65 -11.39 -3.65
N LYS A 333 -6.98 -12.53 -3.68
CA LYS A 333 -5.66 -12.72 -4.28
C LYS A 333 -5.82 -13.28 -5.69
N VAL A 334 -5.34 -12.57 -6.69
CA VAL A 334 -5.31 -13.01 -8.09
C VAL A 334 -3.88 -13.30 -8.50
N THR A 335 -3.58 -14.55 -8.85
CA THR A 335 -2.27 -14.97 -9.33
C THR A 335 -2.38 -15.44 -10.78
N VAL A 336 -1.55 -14.89 -11.65
CA VAL A 336 -1.36 -15.38 -13.02
C VAL A 336 -0.01 -16.07 -13.10
N GLU A 337 -0.03 -17.30 -13.61
CA GLU A 337 1.14 -18.17 -13.74
C GLU A 337 1.41 -18.48 -15.23
N ASN A 338 2.64 -18.92 -15.51
CA ASN A 338 3.09 -19.34 -16.84
C ASN A 338 2.87 -18.29 -17.95
N ALA A 339 3.02 -17.00 -17.62
CA ALA A 339 2.99 -15.91 -18.58
C ALA A 339 4.36 -15.69 -19.25
N ARG A 340 4.38 -14.99 -20.37
CA ARG A 340 5.59 -14.70 -21.16
C ARG A 340 6.66 -13.93 -20.38
N SER A 341 6.24 -13.02 -19.48
CA SER A 341 7.12 -12.20 -18.65
C SER A 341 6.41 -11.77 -17.36
N PRO A 342 7.13 -11.32 -16.31
CA PRO A 342 6.50 -10.78 -15.10
C PRO A 342 5.59 -9.58 -15.39
N GLY A 343 5.92 -8.75 -16.39
CA GLY A 343 5.09 -7.63 -16.82
C GLY A 343 3.77 -8.10 -17.45
N SER A 344 3.84 -9.14 -18.31
CA SER A 344 2.67 -9.78 -18.92
C SER A 344 1.77 -10.41 -17.85
N ALA A 345 2.35 -11.19 -16.93
CA ALA A 345 1.62 -11.78 -15.81
C ALA A 345 0.87 -10.71 -14.97
N ARG A 346 1.53 -9.59 -14.68
CA ARG A 346 0.94 -8.49 -13.92
C ARG A 346 -0.22 -7.82 -14.65
N LYS A 347 -0.09 -7.55 -15.95
CA LYS A 347 -1.17 -6.97 -16.76
C LYS A 347 -2.40 -7.87 -16.81
N LEU A 348 -2.20 -9.17 -16.98
CA LEU A 348 -3.27 -10.17 -16.96
C LEU A 348 -3.95 -10.24 -15.57
N ALA A 349 -3.16 -10.34 -14.49
CA ALA A 349 -3.69 -10.37 -13.13
C ALA A 349 -4.47 -9.07 -12.79
N ARG A 350 -3.97 -7.93 -13.23
CA ARG A 350 -4.64 -6.65 -13.07
C ARG A 350 -5.95 -6.59 -13.87
N SER A 351 -5.97 -7.06 -15.11
CA SER A 351 -7.21 -7.11 -15.91
C SER A 351 -8.32 -7.92 -15.25
N ILE A 352 -7.96 -8.98 -14.54
CA ILE A 352 -8.91 -9.78 -13.74
C ILE A 352 -9.33 -8.98 -12.49
N ALA A 353 -8.37 -8.45 -11.75
CA ALA A 353 -8.59 -7.74 -10.49
C ALA A 353 -9.41 -6.45 -10.65
N ASP A 354 -9.26 -5.73 -11.77
CA ASP A 354 -9.99 -4.48 -12.08
C ASP A 354 -11.33 -4.72 -12.79
N SER A 355 -11.66 -5.98 -13.16
CA SER A 355 -12.88 -6.26 -13.91
C SER A 355 -14.14 -6.11 -13.06
N PRO A 356 -15.04 -5.15 -13.32
CA PRO A 356 -16.30 -5.02 -12.58
C PRO A 356 -17.14 -6.30 -12.62
N LEU A 357 -17.13 -7.02 -13.76
CA LEU A 357 -17.87 -8.28 -13.90
C LEU A 357 -17.31 -9.39 -13.01
N VAL A 358 -15.99 -9.50 -12.89
CA VAL A 358 -15.35 -10.46 -11.97
C VAL A 358 -15.64 -10.06 -10.52
N LYS A 359 -15.44 -8.79 -10.16
CA LYS A 359 -15.61 -8.29 -8.80
C LYS A 359 -17.06 -8.40 -8.31
N THR A 360 -18.04 -8.15 -9.18
CA THR A 360 -19.48 -8.33 -8.85
C THR A 360 -19.88 -9.80 -8.73
N ALA A 361 -19.27 -10.71 -9.51
CA ALA A 361 -19.46 -12.14 -9.32
C ALA A 361 -18.96 -12.60 -7.95
N ILE A 362 -17.77 -12.12 -7.55
CA ILE A 362 -17.19 -12.38 -6.23
C ILE A 362 -18.12 -11.88 -5.11
N ALA A 363 -18.66 -10.66 -5.24
CA ALA A 363 -19.65 -10.11 -4.30
C ALA A 363 -20.92 -10.97 -4.20
N GLY A 364 -21.36 -11.49 -5.36
CA GLY A 364 -22.49 -12.45 -5.46
C GLY A 364 -22.15 -13.88 -5.03
N GLN A 365 -20.92 -14.14 -4.58
CA GLN A 365 -20.45 -15.49 -4.20
C GLN A 365 -20.52 -16.51 -5.36
N ASP A 366 -20.39 -16.02 -6.60
CA ASP A 366 -20.43 -16.79 -7.84
C ASP A 366 -18.99 -16.96 -8.37
N ALA A 367 -18.54 -18.22 -8.49
CA ALA A 367 -17.24 -18.57 -9.09
C ALA A 367 -17.29 -18.49 -10.62
N ASN A 368 -17.64 -17.35 -11.16
CA ASN A 368 -17.88 -17.15 -12.58
C ASN A 368 -16.56 -17.13 -13.38
N TRP A 369 -16.01 -18.31 -13.60
CA TRP A 369 -14.76 -18.46 -14.36
C TRP A 369 -14.89 -17.96 -15.81
N GLY A 370 -16.09 -17.95 -16.41
CA GLY A 370 -16.32 -17.34 -17.72
C GLY A 370 -15.98 -15.85 -17.75
N ARG A 371 -16.27 -15.10 -16.64
CA ARG A 371 -15.85 -13.70 -16.50
C ARG A 371 -14.35 -13.56 -16.33
N VAL A 372 -13.68 -14.55 -15.73
CA VAL A 372 -12.21 -14.58 -15.64
C VAL A 372 -11.62 -14.79 -17.05
N VAL A 373 -12.14 -15.72 -17.85
CA VAL A 373 -11.73 -15.92 -19.25
C VAL A 373 -11.88 -14.63 -20.05
N MET A 374 -13.03 -13.95 -19.93
CA MET A 374 -13.28 -12.66 -20.59
C MET A 374 -12.23 -11.61 -20.17
N ALA A 375 -11.92 -11.51 -18.86
CA ALA A 375 -10.97 -10.54 -18.35
C ALA A 375 -9.53 -10.82 -18.81
N VAL A 376 -9.16 -12.08 -18.97
CA VAL A 376 -7.88 -12.51 -19.56
C VAL A 376 -7.84 -12.17 -21.06
N GLY A 377 -8.87 -12.56 -21.81
CA GLY A 377 -8.90 -12.46 -23.27
C GLY A 377 -9.03 -11.04 -23.82
N LYS A 378 -9.43 -10.04 -23.00
CA LYS A 378 -9.50 -8.64 -23.43
C LYS A 378 -8.15 -7.92 -23.39
N THR A 379 -7.09 -8.57 -22.88
CA THR A 379 -5.74 -7.99 -22.85
C THR A 379 -5.00 -8.25 -24.16
N ASP A 380 -4.01 -7.42 -24.48
CA ASP A 380 -3.11 -7.63 -25.61
C ASP A 380 -1.95 -8.60 -25.27
N GLU A 381 -2.04 -9.31 -24.13
CA GLU A 381 -0.99 -10.23 -23.70
C GLU A 381 -1.21 -11.64 -24.26
N PRO A 382 -0.12 -12.36 -24.61
CA PRO A 382 -0.23 -13.70 -25.16
C PRO A 382 -0.82 -14.68 -24.15
N VAL A 383 -1.83 -15.43 -24.56
CA VAL A 383 -2.49 -16.50 -23.80
C VAL A 383 -2.66 -17.71 -24.72
N ASP A 384 -2.31 -18.88 -24.24
CA ASP A 384 -2.60 -20.13 -24.93
C ASP A 384 -3.99 -20.63 -24.52
N ARG A 385 -5.01 -20.41 -25.38
CA ARG A 385 -6.40 -20.74 -25.07
C ARG A 385 -6.62 -22.23 -24.79
N ASP A 386 -5.82 -23.11 -25.41
CA ASP A 386 -5.96 -24.57 -25.31
C ASP A 386 -5.24 -25.10 -24.04
N ARG A 387 -4.51 -24.24 -23.33
CA ARG A 387 -3.82 -24.51 -22.04
C ARG A 387 -4.30 -23.65 -20.91
N LEU A 388 -5.20 -22.69 -21.17
CA LEU A 388 -5.75 -21.81 -20.15
C LEU A 388 -6.44 -22.63 -19.06
N SER A 389 -5.99 -22.45 -17.81
CA SER A 389 -6.53 -23.18 -16.67
C SER A 389 -6.84 -22.22 -15.53
N ILE A 390 -7.96 -22.43 -14.83
CA ILE A 390 -8.48 -21.51 -13.81
C ILE A 390 -8.89 -22.31 -12.56
N ARG A 391 -8.45 -21.88 -11.38
CA ARG A 391 -8.88 -22.44 -10.11
C ARG A 391 -9.23 -21.34 -9.10
N PHE A 392 -10.19 -21.65 -8.24
CA PHE A 392 -10.56 -20.85 -7.08
C PHE A 392 -10.13 -21.62 -5.81
N GLY A 393 -9.07 -21.12 -5.15
CA GLY A 393 -8.40 -21.85 -4.10
C GLY A 393 -7.94 -23.24 -4.56
N PRO A 394 -8.37 -24.34 -3.91
CA PRO A 394 -8.01 -25.69 -4.30
C PRO A 394 -8.88 -26.29 -5.43
N HIS A 395 -9.96 -25.59 -5.86
CA HIS A 395 -10.96 -26.13 -6.74
C HIS A 395 -10.74 -25.67 -8.19
N TRP A 396 -10.62 -26.60 -9.11
CA TRP A 396 -10.52 -26.31 -10.54
C TRP A 396 -11.89 -25.96 -11.12
N ALA A 397 -11.93 -24.84 -11.87
CA ALA A 397 -13.10 -24.46 -12.65
C ALA A 397 -12.89 -24.81 -14.14
N ALA A 398 -11.67 -24.61 -14.67
CA ALA A 398 -11.28 -24.97 -16.03
C ALA A 398 -9.86 -25.53 -16.04
N ARG A 399 -9.57 -26.46 -16.94
CA ARG A 399 -8.24 -27.01 -17.22
C ARG A 399 -8.05 -27.17 -18.71
N ASP A 400 -6.87 -26.83 -19.20
CA ASP A 400 -6.45 -27.04 -20.58
C ASP A 400 -7.52 -26.61 -21.60
N GLY A 401 -8.01 -25.38 -21.44
CA GLY A 401 -8.97 -24.75 -22.33
C GLY A 401 -10.42 -25.25 -22.23
N ALA A 402 -10.75 -26.12 -21.27
CA ALA A 402 -12.06 -26.73 -21.12
C ALA A 402 -12.57 -26.68 -19.65
N PRO A 403 -13.89 -26.81 -19.41
CA PRO A 403 -14.40 -27.02 -18.05
C PRO A 403 -13.71 -28.19 -17.38
N ALA A 404 -13.33 -28.07 -16.12
CA ALA A 404 -12.67 -29.13 -15.40
C ALA A 404 -13.61 -30.34 -15.22
N SER A 405 -13.12 -31.56 -15.52
CA SER A 405 -13.91 -32.79 -15.39
C SER A 405 -14.31 -33.14 -13.95
N ASP A 406 -13.56 -32.60 -12.98
CA ASP A 406 -13.79 -32.74 -11.55
C ASP A 406 -14.46 -31.48 -10.94
N TYR A 407 -15.08 -30.64 -11.76
CA TYR A 407 -15.84 -29.48 -11.30
C TYR A 407 -16.98 -29.88 -10.38
N ASP A 408 -17.03 -29.28 -9.20
CA ASP A 408 -18.03 -29.53 -8.16
C ASP A 408 -18.63 -28.18 -7.70
N GLU A 409 -19.83 -27.90 -8.14
CA GLU A 409 -20.55 -26.66 -7.85
C GLU A 409 -20.75 -26.42 -6.35
N ALA A 410 -21.03 -27.47 -5.58
CA ALA A 410 -21.28 -27.34 -4.16
C ALA A 410 -20.01 -26.93 -3.38
N LYS A 411 -18.87 -27.53 -3.73
CA LYS A 411 -17.56 -27.16 -3.16
C LYS A 411 -17.15 -25.75 -3.57
N MET A 412 -17.39 -25.39 -4.83
CA MET A 412 -17.08 -24.06 -5.35
C MET A 412 -17.90 -22.99 -4.64
N SER A 413 -19.22 -23.16 -4.55
CA SER A 413 -20.12 -22.27 -3.80
C SER A 413 -19.74 -22.15 -2.32
N ALA A 414 -19.35 -23.25 -1.68
CA ALA A 414 -18.88 -23.22 -0.29
C ALA A 414 -17.59 -22.41 -0.15
N TYR A 415 -16.65 -22.54 -1.10
CA TYR A 415 -15.41 -21.77 -1.12
C TYR A 415 -15.68 -20.28 -1.30
N MET A 416 -16.54 -19.89 -2.24
CA MET A 416 -16.87 -18.50 -2.55
C MET A 416 -17.53 -17.72 -1.39
N LYS A 417 -18.06 -18.41 -0.37
CA LYS A 417 -18.59 -17.80 0.86
C LYS A 417 -17.50 -17.28 1.80
N LYS A 418 -16.26 -17.72 1.66
CA LYS A 418 -15.14 -17.28 2.53
C LYS A 418 -14.86 -15.78 2.36
N PRO A 419 -14.39 -15.09 3.40
CA PRO A 419 -14.00 -13.68 3.31
C PRO A 419 -12.69 -13.48 2.53
N GLU A 420 -11.84 -14.49 2.43
CA GLU A 420 -10.57 -14.47 1.69
C GLU A 420 -10.60 -15.50 0.58
N LEU A 421 -10.32 -15.06 -0.64
CA LEU A 421 -10.39 -15.86 -1.85
C LEU A 421 -9.08 -15.81 -2.63
N GLU A 422 -8.73 -16.90 -3.27
CA GLU A 422 -7.64 -16.99 -4.23
C GLU A 422 -8.17 -17.40 -5.60
N ILE A 423 -7.77 -16.68 -6.64
CA ILE A 423 -7.99 -17.00 -8.05
C ILE A 423 -6.63 -17.22 -8.68
N THR A 424 -6.36 -18.38 -9.21
CA THR A 424 -5.13 -18.68 -9.95
C THR A 424 -5.46 -18.99 -11.40
N VAL A 425 -4.74 -18.35 -12.31
CA VAL A 425 -4.90 -18.51 -13.74
C VAL A 425 -3.57 -18.90 -14.36
N ASP A 426 -3.50 -20.09 -14.94
CA ASP A 426 -2.37 -20.51 -15.77
C ASP A 426 -2.68 -20.15 -17.24
N VAL A 427 -1.83 -19.33 -17.85
CA VAL A 427 -2.05 -18.83 -19.22
C VAL A 427 -1.22 -19.56 -20.27
N GLY A 428 -0.43 -20.56 -19.89
CA GLY A 428 0.27 -21.49 -20.78
C GLY A 428 1.31 -20.88 -21.73
N SER A 429 1.65 -19.59 -21.62
CA SER A 429 2.45 -18.84 -22.60
C SER A 429 3.91 -18.62 -22.20
N GLY A 430 4.35 -19.11 -21.03
CA GLY A 430 5.72 -18.92 -20.55
C GLY A 430 6.01 -19.57 -19.20
N ARG A 431 6.77 -18.87 -18.34
CA ARG A 431 7.17 -19.35 -16.98
C ARG A 431 7.09 -18.27 -15.90
N ALA A 432 6.69 -17.07 -16.27
CA ALA A 432 6.63 -15.96 -15.33
C ALA A 432 5.29 -15.94 -14.60
N ALA A 433 5.32 -15.40 -13.37
CA ALA A 433 4.13 -15.24 -12.55
C ALA A 433 4.07 -13.82 -11.94
N ALA A 434 2.86 -13.41 -11.59
CA ALA A 434 2.62 -12.22 -10.79
C ALA A 434 1.32 -12.37 -9.98
N THR A 435 1.29 -11.69 -8.82
CA THR A 435 0.11 -11.64 -7.96
C THR A 435 -0.36 -10.19 -7.83
N VAL A 436 -1.67 -9.99 -7.84
CA VAL A 436 -2.37 -8.74 -7.55
C VAL A 436 -3.45 -9.02 -6.53
N TRP A 437 -3.62 -8.13 -5.55
CA TRP A 437 -4.69 -8.23 -4.56
C TRP A 437 -5.78 -7.20 -4.85
N THR A 438 -7.03 -7.60 -4.66
CA THR A 438 -8.20 -6.75 -4.86
C THR A 438 -9.30 -7.12 -3.86
N CYS A 439 -10.42 -6.42 -3.94
CA CYS A 439 -11.64 -6.73 -3.20
C CYS A 439 -12.81 -6.98 -4.15
N ASP A 440 -13.93 -7.43 -3.64
CA ASP A 440 -15.19 -7.49 -4.38
C ASP A 440 -15.74 -6.10 -4.68
N LEU A 441 -16.77 -6.01 -5.53
CA LEU A 441 -17.50 -4.78 -5.84
C LEU A 441 -18.96 -4.95 -5.44
N THR A 442 -19.36 -4.32 -4.35
CA THR A 442 -20.69 -4.39 -3.77
C THR A 442 -21.50 -3.11 -4.05
N LYS A 443 -22.76 -3.09 -3.65
CA LYS A 443 -23.59 -1.87 -3.67
C LYS A 443 -23.03 -0.76 -2.77
N GLY A 444 -22.33 -1.13 -1.69
CA GLY A 444 -21.70 -0.17 -0.77
C GLY A 444 -20.70 0.75 -1.46
N TYR A 445 -19.99 0.30 -2.50
CA TYR A 445 -19.11 1.17 -3.29
C TYR A 445 -19.90 2.34 -3.93
N ILE A 446 -21.06 2.04 -4.52
CA ILE A 446 -21.91 3.07 -5.16
C ILE A 446 -22.48 4.02 -4.12
N GLU A 447 -22.96 3.50 -2.98
CA GLU A 447 -23.51 4.29 -1.87
C GLU A 447 -22.48 5.28 -1.31
N ILE A 448 -21.24 4.82 -1.08
CA ILE A 448 -20.17 5.67 -0.55
C ILE A 448 -19.78 6.77 -1.53
N ASN A 449 -19.65 6.43 -2.83
CA ASN A 449 -19.16 7.36 -3.84
C ASN A 449 -20.26 8.28 -4.41
N GLY A 450 -21.52 7.85 -4.40
CA GLY A 450 -22.67 8.67 -4.78
C GLY A 450 -22.85 9.89 -3.89
N ASP A 451 -22.52 9.78 -2.59
CA ASP A 451 -22.68 10.82 -1.57
C ASP A 451 -21.35 11.48 -1.13
N TYR A 452 -20.28 11.34 -1.93
CA TYR A 452 -18.92 11.76 -1.53
C TYR A 452 -18.80 13.26 -1.17
N ARG A 453 -19.63 14.13 -1.76
CA ARG A 453 -19.59 15.59 -1.53
C ARG A 453 -20.65 16.11 -0.55
N SER A 454 -21.51 15.26 -0.02
CA SER A 454 -22.59 15.66 0.89
C SER A 454 -22.15 15.77 2.36
#